data_f97c4b42d2a77fd1e5b422645e2b9144
#
_entry.id   f97c4b42d2a77fd1e5b422645e2b9144
#
_cell.length_a   1.000
_cell.length_b   1.000
_cell.length_c   1.000
_cell.angle_alpha   90.00
_cell.angle_beta   90.00
_cell.angle_gamma   90.00
#
_symmetry.space_group_name_H-M   'P 1'
#
loop_
_entity.id
_entity.type
_entity.pdbx_description
1 polymer ?
#
loop_
_entity_poly.entity_id
_entity_poly.type
_entity_poly.pdbx_seq_one_letter_code
_entity_poly.pdbx_strand_id
1 'polypeptide(L)'
;MVGRQFRQDVTTERDFYVMNMQVFLLLHLVSVILLGGAVFAAFAAPQAENRRPLLMRSGVLSLLVFLSGFGTMGLMGLGFPGWALVKVVCWLVLSGLVGMAFRMTDRIPLLRIVATATIVIAVAMVVYKPF
;
A
#
# COMPACT_ATOMS: atom_id res chain seq x y z
N MET A 1 42.86 -8.72 13.42
CA MET A 1 41.89 -9.83 13.62
C MET A 1 40.56 -9.34 14.12
N VAL A 2 40.50 -8.60 15.20
CA VAL A 2 39.25 -8.07 15.77
C VAL A 2 38.53 -7.13 14.79
N GLY A 3 39.25 -6.30 14.04
CA GLY A 3 38.70 -5.40 13.08
C GLY A 3 38.02 -6.06 11.86
N ARG A 4 38.52 -7.22 11.41
CA ARG A 4 37.90 -7.99 10.34
C ARG A 4 36.59 -8.60 10.77
N GLN A 5 36.56 -9.21 11.96
CA GLN A 5 35.37 -9.83 12.48
C GLN A 5 34.26 -8.82 12.73
N PHE A 6 34.60 -7.69 13.33
CA PHE A 6 33.67 -6.58 13.52
C PHE A 6 33.10 -6.09 12.19
N ARG A 7 33.93 -5.96 11.17
CA ARG A 7 33.50 -5.52 9.83
C ARG A 7 32.56 -6.55 9.18
N GLN A 8 32.84 -7.84 9.34
CA GLN A 8 31.99 -8.90 8.84
C GLN A 8 30.63 -8.91 9.54
N ASP A 9 30.62 -8.76 10.86
CA ASP A 9 29.38 -8.74 11.64
C ASP A 9 28.50 -7.56 11.23
N VAL A 10 29.08 -6.36 11.08
CA VAL A 10 28.35 -5.16 10.63
C VAL A 10 27.78 -5.35 9.22
N THR A 11 28.55 -5.95 8.32
CA THR A 11 28.11 -6.21 6.94
C THR A 11 26.96 -7.22 6.93
N THR A 12 27.05 -8.28 7.73
CA THR A 12 26.01 -9.31 7.84
C THR A 12 24.71 -8.73 8.37
N GLU A 13 24.77 -7.91 9.42
CA GLU A 13 23.60 -7.23 9.96
C GLU A 13 22.96 -6.29 8.92
N ARG A 14 23.79 -5.52 8.22
CA ARG A 14 23.33 -4.61 7.18
C ARG A 14 22.61 -5.36 6.06
N ASP A 15 23.17 -6.47 5.59
CA ASP A 15 22.58 -7.30 4.55
C ASP A 15 21.24 -7.88 5.01
N PHE A 16 21.16 -8.28 6.29
CA PHE A 16 19.92 -8.79 6.87
C PHE A 16 18.82 -7.72 6.89
N TYR A 17 19.14 -6.49 7.32
CA TYR A 17 18.20 -5.37 7.32
C TYR A 17 17.76 -5.00 5.91
N VAL A 18 18.67 -4.92 4.96
CA VAL A 18 18.37 -4.60 3.55
C VAL A 18 17.44 -5.66 2.97
N MET A 19 17.71 -6.93 3.23
CA MET A 19 16.89 -8.04 2.72
C MET A 19 15.48 -7.99 3.30
N ASN A 20 15.33 -7.76 4.61
CA ASN A 20 14.02 -7.62 5.25
C ASN A 20 13.26 -6.41 4.70
N MET A 21 13.94 -5.27 4.53
CA MET A 21 13.34 -4.07 3.96
C MET A 21 12.85 -4.31 2.55
N GLN A 22 13.62 -5.01 1.71
CA GLN A 22 13.23 -5.35 0.34
C GLN A 22 12.01 -6.26 0.30
N VAL A 23 11.93 -7.25 1.21
CA VAL A 23 10.78 -8.14 1.29
C VAL A 23 9.51 -7.36 1.67
N PHE A 24 9.58 -6.50 2.69
CA PHE A 24 8.44 -5.67 3.08
C PHE A 24 8.03 -4.70 1.98
N LEU A 25 9.00 -4.09 1.32
CA LEU A 25 8.73 -3.16 0.22
C LEU A 25 8.08 -3.88 -0.95
N LEU A 26 8.59 -5.06 -1.33
CA LEU A 26 8.01 -5.88 -2.39
C LEU A 26 6.57 -6.27 -2.04
N LEU A 27 6.35 -6.76 -0.83
CA LEU A 27 5.02 -7.13 -0.36
C LEU A 27 4.06 -5.94 -0.41
N HIS A 28 4.52 -4.78 0.04
CA HIS A 28 3.75 -3.54 0.03
C HIS A 28 3.36 -3.13 -1.40
N LEU A 29 4.32 -3.10 -2.31
CA LEU A 29 4.08 -2.70 -3.71
C LEU A 29 3.12 -3.67 -4.41
N VAL A 30 3.33 -4.97 -4.25
CA VAL A 30 2.44 -5.98 -4.84
C VAL A 30 1.03 -5.84 -4.27
N SER A 31 0.90 -5.67 -2.97
CA SER A 31 -0.40 -5.51 -2.31
C SER A 31 -1.12 -4.24 -2.78
N VAL A 32 -0.41 -3.13 -2.96
CA VAL A 32 -0.97 -1.87 -3.47
C VAL A 32 -1.48 -2.05 -4.89
N ILE A 33 -0.72 -2.70 -5.75
CA ILE A 33 -1.12 -2.96 -7.14
C ILE A 33 -2.35 -3.84 -7.18
N LEU A 34 -2.38 -4.90 -6.39
CA LEU A 34 -3.52 -5.82 -6.32
C LEU A 34 -4.75 -5.13 -5.73
N LEU A 35 -4.57 -4.28 -4.73
CA LEU A 35 -5.67 -3.49 -4.16
C LEU A 35 -6.25 -2.54 -5.21
N GLY A 36 -5.41 -1.85 -5.97
CA GLY A 36 -5.83 -1.00 -7.08
C GLY A 36 -6.62 -1.80 -8.11
N GLY A 37 -6.14 -2.99 -8.47
CA GLY A 37 -6.84 -3.91 -9.36
C GLY A 37 -8.21 -4.32 -8.82
N ALA A 38 -8.31 -4.60 -7.52
CA ALA A 38 -9.58 -4.95 -6.87
C ALA A 38 -10.57 -3.78 -6.90
N VAL A 39 -10.09 -2.55 -6.69
CA VAL A 39 -10.91 -1.33 -6.77
C VAL A 39 -11.50 -1.19 -8.18
N PHE A 40 -10.68 -1.30 -9.22
CA PHE A 40 -11.13 -1.18 -10.60
C PHE A 40 -12.00 -2.36 -11.03
N ALA A 41 -11.74 -3.56 -10.50
CA ALA A 41 -12.61 -4.72 -10.73
C ALA A 41 -14.00 -4.48 -10.14
N ALA A 42 -14.09 -3.88 -8.97
CA ALA A 42 -15.37 -3.51 -8.37
C ALA A 42 -16.11 -2.48 -9.22
N PHE A 43 -15.40 -1.53 -9.82
CA PHE A 43 -16.01 -0.55 -10.72
C PHE A 43 -16.49 -1.17 -12.02
N ALA A 44 -15.78 -2.16 -12.55
CA ALA A 44 -16.12 -2.82 -13.80
C ALA A 44 -17.34 -3.75 -13.65
N ALA A 45 -17.50 -4.38 -12.49
CA ALA A 45 -18.57 -5.35 -12.25
C ALA A 45 -19.17 -5.17 -10.85
N PRO A 46 -19.92 -4.06 -10.61
CA PRO A 46 -20.47 -3.74 -9.29
C PRO A 46 -21.77 -4.51 -8.99
N GLN A 47 -21.81 -5.76 -9.37
CA GLN A 47 -22.98 -6.64 -9.15
C GLN A 47 -22.96 -7.21 -7.76
N ALA A 48 -24.15 -7.43 -7.19
CA ALA A 48 -24.28 -7.94 -5.83
C ALA A 48 -23.60 -9.32 -5.63
N GLU A 49 -23.52 -10.12 -6.68
CA GLU A 49 -22.85 -11.43 -6.68
C GLU A 49 -21.35 -11.30 -6.40
N ASN A 50 -20.74 -10.23 -6.86
CA ASN A 50 -19.30 -9.99 -6.71
C ASN A 50 -18.94 -9.26 -5.42
N ARG A 51 -19.93 -8.76 -4.69
CA ARG A 51 -19.72 -7.92 -3.51
C ARG A 51 -18.89 -8.62 -2.44
N ARG A 52 -19.32 -9.78 -2.02
CA ARG A 52 -18.68 -10.49 -0.90
C ARG A 52 -17.25 -10.92 -1.22
N PRO A 53 -16.99 -11.60 -2.37
CA PRO A 53 -15.62 -12.00 -2.71
C PRO A 53 -14.67 -10.81 -2.88
N LEU A 54 -15.12 -9.74 -3.54
CA LEU A 54 -14.29 -8.55 -3.76
C LEU A 54 -14.04 -7.79 -2.47
N LEU A 55 -15.03 -7.67 -1.60
CA LEU A 55 -14.83 -7.02 -0.30
C LEU A 55 -13.86 -7.80 0.59
N MET A 56 -13.94 -9.13 0.58
CA MET A 56 -13.00 -9.95 1.33
C MET A 56 -11.58 -9.83 0.79
N ARG A 57 -11.40 -9.92 -0.53
CA ARG A 57 -10.09 -9.78 -1.17
C ARG A 57 -9.49 -8.41 -0.93
N SER A 58 -10.27 -7.36 -1.12
CA SER A 58 -9.80 -5.99 -0.90
C SER A 58 -9.49 -5.73 0.57
N GLY A 59 -10.26 -6.30 1.49
CA GLY A 59 -10.00 -6.19 2.92
C GLY A 59 -8.67 -6.82 3.31
N VAL A 60 -8.39 -8.04 2.82
CA VAL A 60 -7.12 -8.72 3.06
C VAL A 60 -5.96 -7.94 2.45
N LEU A 61 -6.10 -7.50 1.19
CA LEU A 61 -5.07 -6.70 0.52
C LEU A 61 -4.83 -5.37 1.23
N SER A 62 -5.90 -4.72 1.67
CA SER A 62 -5.83 -3.47 2.44
C SER A 62 -5.05 -3.66 3.74
N LEU A 63 -5.30 -4.76 4.45
CA LEU A 63 -4.57 -5.09 5.66
C LEU A 63 -3.09 -5.35 5.37
N LEU A 64 -2.78 -6.07 4.29
CA LEU A 64 -1.40 -6.31 3.87
C LEU A 64 -0.68 -5.02 3.52
N VAL A 65 -1.34 -4.10 2.82
CA VAL A 65 -0.78 -2.77 2.51
C VAL A 65 -0.45 -2.02 3.80
N PHE A 66 -1.37 -2.01 4.73
CA PHE A 66 -1.19 -1.33 6.02
C PHE A 66 -0.01 -1.92 6.80
N LEU A 67 -0.01 -3.23 7.01
CA LEU A 67 1.02 -3.91 7.80
C LEU A 67 2.40 -3.81 7.15
N SER A 68 2.49 -4.00 5.83
CA SER A 68 3.76 -3.91 5.11
C SER A 68 4.30 -2.49 5.07
N GLY A 69 3.42 -1.50 4.91
CA GLY A 69 3.80 -0.08 4.94
C GLY A 69 4.37 0.33 6.29
N PHE A 70 3.70 0.00 7.37
CA PHE A 70 4.18 0.29 8.73
C PHE A 70 5.42 -0.53 9.07
N GLY A 71 5.50 -1.78 8.62
CA GLY A 71 6.70 -2.60 8.78
C GLY A 71 7.92 -1.97 8.12
N THR A 72 7.78 -1.49 6.89
CA THR A 72 8.85 -0.78 6.18
C THR A 72 9.28 0.48 6.92
N MET A 73 8.31 1.28 7.38
CA MET A 73 8.61 2.49 8.16
C MET A 73 9.34 2.18 9.47
N GLY A 74 8.93 1.13 10.16
CA GLY A 74 9.58 0.69 11.38
C GLY A 74 11.02 0.28 11.15
N LEU A 75 11.30 -0.47 10.08
CA LEU A 75 12.67 -0.88 9.71
C LEU A 75 13.53 0.30 9.31
N MET A 76 12.96 1.30 8.65
CA MET A 76 13.69 2.50 8.26
C MET A 76 13.96 3.45 9.42
N GLY A 77 13.24 3.31 10.54
CA GLY A 77 13.41 4.15 11.71
C GLY A 77 13.01 5.60 11.49
N LEU A 78 12.13 5.87 10.53
CA LEU A 78 11.77 7.24 10.11
C LEU A 78 10.72 7.91 11.00
N GLY A 79 10.11 7.16 11.92
CA GLY A 79 8.98 7.67 12.67
C GLY A 79 7.74 7.80 11.79
N PHE A 80 6.98 8.89 11.96
CA PHE A 80 5.76 9.11 11.19
C PHE A 80 5.82 10.45 10.44
N PRO A 81 6.48 10.49 9.27
CA PRO A 81 6.58 11.73 8.49
C PRO A 81 5.25 12.11 7.82
N GLY A 82 5.12 13.38 7.42
CA GLY A 82 3.90 13.89 6.81
C GLY A 82 3.48 13.17 5.53
N TRP A 83 4.45 12.76 4.71
CA TRP A 83 4.16 12.02 3.49
C TRP A 83 3.54 10.63 3.76
N ALA A 84 3.86 10.03 4.90
CA ALA A 84 3.24 8.77 5.32
C ALA A 84 1.77 8.98 5.71
N LEU A 85 1.44 10.11 6.33
CA LEU A 85 0.05 10.47 6.66
C LEU A 85 -0.79 10.58 5.39
N VAL A 86 -0.27 11.23 4.35
CA VAL A 86 -0.95 11.33 3.05
C VAL A 86 -1.20 9.95 2.46
N LYS A 87 -0.22 9.06 2.53
CA LYS A 87 -0.39 7.66 2.06
C LYS A 87 -1.46 6.91 2.84
N VAL A 88 -1.55 7.11 4.15
CA VAL A 88 -2.59 6.49 4.97
C VAL A 88 -3.98 6.98 4.54
N VAL A 89 -4.13 8.28 4.30
CA VAL A 89 -5.38 8.85 3.80
C VAL A 89 -5.73 8.26 2.43
N CYS A 90 -4.77 8.18 1.51
CA CYS A 90 -4.97 7.55 0.20
C CYS A 90 -5.40 6.08 0.34
N TRP A 91 -4.78 5.36 1.25
CA TRP A 91 -5.14 3.96 1.53
C TRP A 91 -6.58 3.84 2.03
N LEU A 92 -7.00 4.70 2.94
CA LEU A 92 -8.37 4.71 3.46
C LEU A 92 -9.38 4.99 2.35
N VAL A 93 -9.08 5.95 1.46
CA VAL A 93 -9.94 6.29 0.33
C VAL A 93 -10.06 5.09 -0.61
N LEU A 94 -8.95 4.47 -1.00
CA LEU A 94 -8.97 3.30 -1.89
C LEU A 94 -9.72 2.12 -1.28
N SER A 95 -9.51 1.86 0.00
CA SER A 95 -10.19 0.77 0.69
C SER A 95 -11.71 1.00 0.76
N GLY A 96 -12.11 2.24 1.01
CA GLY A 96 -13.52 2.63 1.06
C GLY A 96 -14.20 2.61 -0.30
N LEU A 97 -13.46 2.89 -1.38
CA LEU A 97 -14.03 2.94 -2.74
C LEU A 97 -14.61 1.59 -3.19
N VAL A 98 -14.01 0.48 -2.75
CA VAL A 98 -14.55 -0.84 -3.09
C VAL A 98 -15.96 -1.01 -2.53
N GLY A 99 -16.19 -0.64 -1.27
CA GLY A 99 -17.51 -0.67 -0.66
C GLY A 99 -18.47 0.32 -1.32
N MET A 100 -17.98 1.52 -1.64
CA MET A 100 -18.80 2.55 -2.29
C MET A 100 -19.23 2.15 -3.71
N ALA A 101 -18.41 1.39 -4.43
CA ALA A 101 -18.75 0.91 -5.77
C ALA A 101 -20.03 0.06 -5.76
N PHE A 102 -20.25 -0.71 -4.71
CA PHE A 102 -21.45 -1.54 -4.59
C PHE A 102 -22.67 -0.78 -4.07
N ARG A 103 -22.46 0.37 -3.41
CA ARG A 103 -23.58 1.20 -2.90
C ARG A 103 -23.98 2.27 -3.90
N MET A 104 -23.03 2.83 -4.63
CA MET A 104 -23.22 3.95 -5.54
C MET A 104 -22.92 3.55 -6.99
N THR A 105 -23.65 2.56 -7.51
CA THR A 105 -23.43 2.04 -8.86
C THR A 105 -23.66 3.09 -9.96
N ASP A 106 -24.51 4.07 -9.71
CA ASP A 106 -24.80 5.18 -10.62
C ASP A 106 -23.69 6.24 -10.68
N ARG A 107 -22.77 6.23 -9.69
CA ARG A 107 -21.67 7.19 -9.59
C ARG A 107 -20.29 6.60 -9.86
N ILE A 108 -20.24 5.45 -10.51
CA ILE A 108 -18.98 4.78 -10.84
C ILE A 108 -17.99 5.65 -11.61
N PRO A 109 -18.40 6.46 -12.63
CA PRO A 109 -17.46 7.36 -13.30
C PRO A 109 -16.78 8.34 -12.36
N LEU A 110 -17.52 8.87 -11.37
CA LEU A 110 -16.96 9.75 -10.35
C LEU A 110 -15.97 8.99 -9.45
N LEU A 111 -16.33 7.79 -9.03
CA LEU A 111 -15.47 6.94 -8.20
C LEU A 111 -14.17 6.57 -8.91
N ARG A 112 -14.22 6.32 -10.22
CA ARG A 112 -13.02 6.08 -11.04
C ARG A 112 -12.09 7.28 -11.03
N ILE A 113 -12.61 8.48 -11.17
CA ILE A 113 -11.82 9.71 -11.14
C ILE A 113 -11.16 9.86 -9.78
N VAL A 114 -11.90 9.65 -8.69
CA VAL A 114 -11.38 9.73 -7.34
C VAL A 114 -10.27 8.70 -7.12
N ALA A 115 -10.48 7.46 -7.55
CA ALA A 115 -9.49 6.39 -7.42
C ALA A 115 -8.21 6.72 -8.19
N THR A 116 -8.35 7.18 -9.43
CA THR A 116 -7.20 7.54 -10.27
C THR A 116 -6.41 8.70 -9.66
N ALA A 117 -7.11 9.74 -9.21
CA ALA A 117 -6.47 10.88 -8.55
C ALA A 117 -5.74 10.45 -7.28
N THR A 118 -6.35 9.58 -6.48
CA THR A 118 -5.75 9.06 -5.24
C THR A 118 -4.47 8.27 -5.53
N ILE A 119 -4.49 7.42 -6.55
CA ILE A 119 -3.31 6.64 -6.95
C ILE A 119 -2.19 7.58 -7.43
N VAL A 120 -2.53 8.58 -8.25
CA VAL A 120 -1.55 9.56 -8.74
C VAL A 120 -0.91 10.32 -7.57
N ILE A 121 -1.72 10.76 -6.61
CA ILE A 121 -1.21 11.45 -5.41
C ILE A 121 -0.28 10.52 -4.61
N ALA A 122 -0.66 9.27 -4.40
CA ALA A 122 0.14 8.31 -3.67
C ALA A 122 1.49 8.05 -4.36
N VAL A 123 1.49 7.90 -5.68
CA VAL A 123 2.72 7.72 -6.48
C VAL A 123 3.58 8.97 -6.42
N ALA A 124 3.00 10.16 -6.54
CA ALA A 124 3.73 11.42 -6.45
C ALA A 124 4.42 11.56 -5.09
N MET A 125 3.77 11.14 -4.01
CA MET A 125 4.39 11.16 -2.68
C MET A 125 5.57 10.21 -2.56
N VAL A 126 5.57 9.09 -3.29
CA VAL A 126 6.72 8.18 -3.33
C VAL A 126 7.90 8.83 -4.06
N VAL A 127 7.62 9.50 -5.17
CA VAL A 127 8.67 10.10 -6.03
C VAL A 127 9.24 11.37 -5.42
N TYR A 128 8.39 12.28 -4.97
CA TYR A 128 8.81 13.62 -4.54
C TYR A 128 9.12 13.73 -3.06
N LYS A 129 8.43 12.96 -2.21
CA LYS A 129 8.61 12.99 -0.75
C LYS A 129 8.72 14.43 -0.19
N PRO A 130 7.71 15.30 -0.42
CA PRO A 130 7.83 16.72 -0.11
C PRO A 130 7.90 17.05 1.38
N PHE A 131 7.59 16.11 2.23
CA PHE A 131 7.63 16.26 3.69
C PHE A 131 8.71 15.36 4.29
#